data_30d5e528a20eec64f352cb561567a388
#
_entry.id   30d5e528a20eec64f352cb561567a388
#
_cell.length_a   1.000
_cell.length_b   1.000
_cell.length_c   1.000
_cell.angle_alpha   90.00
_cell.angle_beta   90.00
_cell.angle_gamma   90.00
#
_symmetry.space_group_name_H-M   'P 1'
#
loop_
_entity.id
_entity.type
_entity.pdbx_description
1 polymer ?
#
loop_
_entity_poly.entity_id
_entity_poly.type
_entity_poly.pdbx_seq_one_letter_code
_entity_poly.pdbx_strand_id
1 'polypeptide(L)'
;MPTFDDVRSIALALPEVEEILTWETDITFRVRKKIFAIGGEGADRISVKATIAAQAELLDLDPETFASAPYTGRFGWVTVDLARVDRALLEGLLRDAWRSVAPAKLRDQLPG
;
A
#
# COMPACT_ATOMS: atom_id res chain seq x y z
N MET A 1 5.85 13.40 -9.13
CA MET A 1 6.16 12.57 -7.94
C MET A 1 4.89 12.33 -7.14
N PRO A 2 4.53 11.07 -6.86
CA PRO A 2 3.37 10.80 -6.02
C PRO A 2 3.57 11.36 -4.60
N THR A 3 2.47 11.79 -4.01
CA THR A 3 2.42 12.27 -2.63
C THR A 3 1.48 11.38 -1.84
N PHE A 4 1.40 11.60 -0.53
CA PHE A 4 0.43 10.87 0.29
C PHE A 4 -1.01 11.16 -0.15
N ASP A 5 -1.29 12.35 -0.66
CA ASP A 5 -2.62 12.67 -1.21
C ASP A 5 -2.95 11.79 -2.42
N ASP A 6 -1.95 11.46 -3.24
CA ASP A 6 -2.12 10.51 -4.34
C ASP A 6 -2.43 9.11 -3.81
N VAL A 7 -1.72 8.68 -2.76
CA VAL A 7 -2.00 7.39 -2.11
C VAL A 7 -3.44 7.34 -1.63
N ARG A 8 -3.88 8.41 -0.97
CA ARG A 8 -5.25 8.52 -0.47
C ARG A 8 -6.26 8.41 -1.60
N SER A 9 -6.04 9.17 -2.69
CA SER A 9 -6.95 9.16 -3.85
C SER A 9 -7.05 7.78 -4.48
N ILE A 10 -5.92 7.11 -4.66
CA ILE A 10 -5.88 5.77 -5.24
C ILE A 10 -6.60 4.77 -4.32
N ALA A 11 -6.25 4.77 -3.04
CA ALA A 11 -6.81 3.81 -2.08
C ALA A 11 -8.32 3.99 -1.91
N LEU A 12 -8.78 5.23 -1.76
CA LEU A 12 -10.21 5.49 -1.53
C LEU A 12 -11.07 5.26 -2.77
N ALA A 13 -10.47 5.18 -3.95
CA ALA A 13 -11.19 4.80 -5.17
C ALA A 13 -11.47 3.30 -5.24
N LEU A 14 -10.82 2.49 -4.42
CA LEU A 14 -11.04 1.04 -4.38
C LEU A 14 -12.28 0.71 -3.54
N PRO A 15 -13.01 -0.38 -3.90
CA PRO A 15 -14.26 -0.71 -3.21
C PRO A 15 -14.11 -0.89 -1.70
N GLU A 16 -15.03 -0.29 -0.95
CA GLU A 16 -15.16 -0.41 0.52
C GLU A 16 -13.91 -0.05 1.33
N VAL A 17 -13.03 0.78 0.80
CA VAL A 17 -11.85 1.21 1.56
C VAL A 17 -12.24 2.28 2.57
N GLU A 18 -11.77 2.09 3.80
CA GLU A 18 -11.90 3.08 4.87
C GLU A 18 -10.52 3.63 5.22
N GLU A 19 -10.45 4.94 5.38
CA GLU A 19 -9.27 5.63 5.88
C GLU A 19 -9.46 5.87 7.37
N ILE A 20 -8.55 5.35 8.19
CA ILE A 20 -8.68 5.46 9.65
C ILE A 20 -7.40 6.03 10.23
N LEU A 21 -7.53 7.14 10.95
CA LEU A 21 -6.41 7.68 11.72
C LEU A 21 -6.17 6.74 12.91
N THR A 22 -4.99 6.12 12.93
CA THR A 22 -4.61 5.14 13.91
C THR A 22 -3.42 5.70 14.66
N TRP A 23 -3.42 5.56 15.98
CA TRP A 23 -2.45 6.24 16.82
C TRP A 23 -2.53 7.75 16.56
N GLU A 24 -1.52 8.52 16.76
CA GLU A 24 -1.61 9.97 16.64
C GLU A 24 -1.43 10.47 15.20
N THR A 25 -0.59 9.81 14.42
CA THR A 25 -0.16 10.30 13.13
C THR A 25 -0.32 9.30 11.99
N ASP A 26 -0.50 8.02 12.31
CA ASP A 26 -0.57 6.99 11.30
C ASP A 26 -1.98 6.87 10.72
N ILE A 27 -2.06 6.90 9.41
CA ILE A 27 -3.30 6.69 8.67
C ILE A 27 -3.24 5.32 8.05
N THR A 28 -4.27 4.50 8.32
CA THR A 28 -4.37 3.16 7.77
C THR A 28 -5.52 3.10 6.78
N PHE A 29 -5.31 2.35 5.69
CA PHE A 29 -6.36 2.05 4.72
C PHE A 29 -6.78 0.60 4.91
N ARG A 30 -8.07 0.38 5.09
CA ARG A 30 -8.62 -0.92 5.47
C ARG A 30 -9.80 -1.32 4.62
N VAL A 31 -9.95 -2.64 4.45
CA VAL A 31 -11.17 -3.25 3.91
C VAL A 31 -11.65 -4.22 4.96
N ARG A 32 -12.87 -4.00 5.45
CA ARG A 32 -13.48 -4.88 6.46
C ARG A 32 -12.52 -5.14 7.64
N LYS A 33 -11.93 -4.06 8.14
CA LYS A 33 -11.01 -4.05 9.28
C LYS A 33 -9.62 -4.63 9.01
N LYS A 34 -9.35 -5.07 7.78
CA LYS A 34 -8.02 -5.57 7.40
C LYS A 34 -7.20 -4.45 6.78
N ILE A 35 -6.05 -4.14 7.39
CA ILE A 35 -5.17 -3.08 6.92
C ILE A 35 -4.37 -3.59 5.72
N PHE A 36 -4.28 -2.75 4.65
CA PHE A 36 -3.45 -3.09 3.49
C PHE A 36 -2.41 -2.02 3.17
N ALA A 37 -2.51 -0.82 3.74
CA ALA A 37 -1.53 0.24 3.58
C ALA A 37 -1.52 1.16 4.79
N ILE A 38 -0.36 1.73 5.10
CA ILE A 38 -0.17 2.63 6.25
C ILE A 38 0.68 3.80 5.80
N GLY A 39 0.28 5.01 6.15
CA GLY A 39 1.03 6.21 5.87
C GLY A 39 0.69 7.32 6.85
N GLY A 40 0.74 8.56 6.41
CA GLY A 40 0.39 9.73 7.24
C GLY A 40 0.44 10.99 6.43
N GLU A 41 -0.19 12.06 6.94
CA GLU A 41 -0.18 13.36 6.28
C GLU A 41 1.25 13.84 6.09
N GLY A 42 1.58 14.22 4.87
CA GLY A 42 2.91 14.70 4.53
C GLY A 42 4.00 13.65 4.57
N ALA A 43 3.66 12.38 4.70
CA ALA A 43 4.66 11.32 4.75
C ALA A 43 5.37 11.14 3.42
N ASP A 44 6.68 10.94 3.47
CA ASP A 44 7.50 10.66 2.29
C ASP A 44 7.50 9.18 1.94
N ARG A 45 7.14 8.32 2.88
CA ARG A 45 7.14 6.88 2.73
C ARG A 45 5.86 6.29 3.27
N ILE A 46 5.44 5.18 2.65
CA ILE A 46 4.30 4.41 3.11
C ILE A 46 4.70 2.95 3.22
N SER A 47 3.92 2.18 3.97
CA SER A 47 4.06 0.72 4.03
C SER A 47 2.86 0.11 3.32
N VAL A 48 3.12 -0.84 2.43
CA VAL A 48 2.08 -1.49 1.63
C VAL A 48 2.19 -3.01 1.82
N LYS A 49 1.06 -3.66 2.00
CA LYS A 49 1.02 -5.11 2.12
C LYS A 49 1.41 -5.75 0.79
N ALA A 50 2.31 -6.74 0.86
CA ALA A 50 2.72 -7.52 -0.30
C ALA A 50 3.04 -8.95 0.15
N THR A 51 3.43 -9.80 -0.78
CA THR A 51 3.90 -11.15 -0.46
C THR A 51 5.42 -11.12 -0.28
N ILE A 52 5.96 -12.15 0.36
CA ILE A 52 7.41 -12.27 0.50
C ILE A 52 8.09 -12.31 -0.86
N ALA A 53 7.49 -13.02 -1.83
CA ALA A 53 8.02 -13.09 -3.19
C ALA A 53 8.00 -11.74 -3.88
N ALA A 54 6.88 -11.00 -3.79
CA ALA A 54 6.77 -9.67 -4.38
C ALA A 54 7.73 -8.68 -3.72
N GLN A 55 7.89 -8.74 -2.40
CA GLN A 55 8.85 -7.92 -1.69
C GLN A 55 10.26 -8.14 -2.23
N ALA A 56 10.66 -9.40 -2.38
CA ALA A 56 12.00 -9.73 -2.88
C ALA A 56 12.22 -9.16 -4.29
N GLU A 57 11.23 -9.29 -5.16
CA GLU A 57 11.31 -8.76 -6.52
C GLU A 57 11.44 -7.23 -6.54
N LEU A 58 10.68 -6.54 -5.69
CA LEU A 58 10.73 -5.09 -5.62
C LEU A 58 12.07 -4.59 -5.09
N LEU A 59 12.61 -5.24 -4.06
CA LEU A 59 13.90 -4.88 -3.50
C LEU A 59 15.03 -5.11 -4.51
N ASP A 60 14.93 -6.16 -5.30
CA ASP A 60 15.88 -6.42 -6.39
C ASP A 60 15.75 -5.38 -7.50
N LEU A 61 14.52 -5.02 -7.85
CA LEU A 61 14.23 -4.09 -8.94
C LEU A 61 14.78 -2.69 -8.64
N ASP A 62 14.53 -2.20 -7.43
CA ASP A 62 14.91 -0.83 -7.07
C ASP A 62 15.07 -0.70 -5.54
N PRO A 63 16.26 -1.06 -5.03
CA PRO A 63 16.50 -1.03 -3.57
C PRO A 63 16.53 0.38 -2.98
N GLU A 64 16.55 1.43 -3.82
CA GLU A 64 16.47 2.80 -3.33
C GLU A 64 15.03 3.25 -3.11
N THR A 65 14.08 2.67 -3.84
CA THR A 65 12.66 2.99 -3.73
C THR A 65 11.94 2.08 -2.73
N PHE A 66 12.35 0.81 -2.67
CA PHE A 66 11.68 -0.20 -1.87
C PHE A 66 12.58 -0.79 -0.79
N ALA A 67 12.00 -0.98 0.38
CA ALA A 67 12.69 -1.62 1.51
C ALA A 67 11.72 -2.53 2.25
N SER A 68 12.26 -3.45 3.05
CA SER A 68 11.44 -4.25 3.94
C SER A 68 10.87 -3.34 5.02
N ALA A 69 9.55 -3.42 5.27
CA ALA A 69 8.91 -2.58 6.26
C ALA A 69 9.34 -2.97 7.68
N PRO A 70 9.45 -2.01 8.61
CA PRO A 70 9.72 -2.34 10.01
C PRO A 70 8.64 -3.27 10.56
N TYR A 71 9.04 -4.28 11.31
CA TYR A 71 8.18 -5.28 11.97
C TYR A 71 7.39 -6.16 11.01
N THR A 72 6.64 -5.58 10.08
CA THR A 72 5.78 -6.33 9.15
C THR A 72 6.51 -6.83 7.91
N GLY A 73 7.74 -6.37 7.69
CA GLY A 73 8.55 -6.81 6.54
C GLY A 73 8.73 -8.32 6.46
N ARG A 74 8.79 -8.99 7.60
CA ARG A 74 8.90 -10.46 7.65
C ARG A 74 7.70 -11.19 7.07
N PHE A 75 6.57 -10.48 6.92
CA PHE A 75 5.36 -11.01 6.29
C PHE A 75 5.20 -10.57 4.84
N GLY A 76 6.18 -9.82 4.31
CA GLY A 76 6.18 -9.35 2.93
C GLY A 76 5.87 -7.88 2.75
N TRP A 77 5.52 -7.14 3.79
CA TRP A 77 5.24 -5.71 3.67
C TRP A 77 6.45 -4.93 3.18
N VAL A 78 6.18 -3.90 2.38
CA VAL A 78 7.21 -3.10 1.71
C VAL A 78 7.04 -1.64 2.09
N THR A 79 8.16 -0.99 2.43
CA THR A 79 8.22 0.47 2.55
C THR A 79 8.50 1.03 1.16
N VAL A 80 7.71 2.02 0.75
CA VAL A 80 7.80 2.66 -0.56
C VAL A 80 8.17 4.12 -0.38
N ASP A 81 9.25 4.55 -1.05
CA ASP A 81 9.65 5.97 -1.09
C ASP A 81 8.81 6.67 -2.15
N LEU A 82 7.91 7.54 -1.71
CA LEU A 82 6.98 8.23 -2.61
C LEU A 82 7.67 9.21 -3.56
N ALA A 83 8.82 9.75 -3.16
CA ALA A 83 9.56 10.66 -4.02
C ALA A 83 10.20 9.96 -5.22
N ARG A 84 10.36 8.64 -5.15
CA ARG A 84 11.07 7.86 -6.18
C ARG A 84 10.16 6.91 -6.96
N VAL A 85 9.05 6.48 -6.38
CA VAL A 85 8.19 5.48 -7.02
C VAL A 85 7.44 6.08 -8.21
N ASP A 86 7.31 5.30 -9.28
CA ASP A 86 6.45 5.66 -10.40
C ASP A 86 4.98 5.53 -9.99
N ARG A 87 4.14 6.49 -10.39
CA ARG A 87 2.72 6.51 -10.01
C ARG A 87 1.99 5.25 -10.47
N ALA A 88 2.25 4.77 -11.68
CA ALA A 88 1.59 3.58 -12.19
C ALA A 88 1.95 2.34 -11.36
N LEU A 89 3.21 2.24 -10.96
CA LEU A 89 3.66 1.15 -10.11
C LEU A 89 3.02 1.24 -8.71
N LEU A 90 2.97 2.44 -8.15
CA LEU A 90 2.32 2.67 -6.86
C LEU A 90 0.84 2.25 -6.91
N GLU A 91 0.14 2.63 -7.97
CA GLU A 91 -1.26 2.24 -8.13
C GLU A 91 -1.42 0.72 -8.18
N GLY A 92 -0.57 0.05 -8.93
CA GLY A 92 -0.57 -1.42 -9.00
C GLY A 92 -0.31 -2.07 -7.65
N LEU A 93 0.64 -1.53 -6.88
CA LEU A 93 0.96 -2.05 -5.55
C LEU A 93 -0.22 -1.90 -4.58
N LEU A 94 -0.89 -0.75 -4.62
CA LEU A 94 -2.05 -0.51 -3.76
C LEU A 94 -3.23 -1.41 -4.15
N ARG A 95 -3.46 -1.61 -5.45
CA ARG A 95 -4.51 -2.52 -5.93
C ARG A 95 -4.24 -3.96 -5.53
N ASP A 96 -3.00 -4.41 -5.66
CA ASP A 96 -2.63 -5.76 -5.27
C ASP A 96 -2.76 -5.96 -3.76
N ALA A 97 -2.36 -4.97 -2.97
CA ALA A 97 -2.53 -5.01 -1.52
C ALA A 97 -4.01 -5.10 -1.14
N TRP A 98 -4.85 -4.30 -1.79
CA TRP A 98 -6.31 -4.34 -1.59
C TRP A 98 -6.86 -5.72 -1.93
N ARG A 99 -6.46 -6.31 -3.07
CA ARG A 99 -6.90 -7.64 -3.47
C ARG A 99 -6.56 -8.71 -2.45
N SER A 100 -5.44 -8.56 -1.76
CA SER A 100 -4.99 -9.55 -0.78
C SER A 100 -5.86 -9.58 0.48
N VAL A 101 -6.59 -8.51 0.77
CA VAL A 101 -7.46 -8.42 1.97
C VAL A 101 -8.94 -8.40 1.62
N ALA A 102 -9.31 -8.09 0.39
CA ALA A 102 -10.70 -7.96 -0.01
C ALA A 102 -11.36 -9.33 -0.18
N PRO A 103 -12.63 -9.49 0.25
CA PRO A 103 -13.39 -10.70 -0.04
C PRO A 103 -13.58 -10.90 -1.55
N ALA A 104 -13.78 -12.13 -1.98
CA ALA A 104 -13.91 -12.48 -3.39
C ALA A 104 -14.95 -11.64 -4.14
N LYS A 105 -16.09 -11.38 -3.51
CA LYS A 105 -17.16 -10.58 -4.11
C LYS A 105 -16.70 -9.15 -4.42
N LEU A 106 -15.90 -8.57 -3.54
CA LEU A 106 -15.36 -7.24 -3.77
C LEU A 106 -14.28 -7.24 -4.85
N ARG A 107 -13.45 -8.26 -4.87
CA ARG A 107 -12.40 -8.37 -5.91
C ARG A 107 -13.01 -8.40 -7.31
N ASP A 108 -14.17 -9.03 -7.46
CA ASP A 108 -14.86 -9.09 -8.74
C ASP A 108 -15.36 -7.73 -9.24
N GLN A 109 -15.49 -6.75 -8.33
CA GLN A 109 -15.89 -5.39 -8.69
C GLN A 109 -14.75 -4.57 -9.29
N LEU A 110 -13.51 -5.02 -9.14
CA LEU A 110 -12.35 -4.32 -9.66
C LEU A 110 -11.83 -5.04 -10.90
N PRO A 111 -12.01 -4.48 -12.11
CA PRO A 111 -11.54 -5.12 -13.35
C PRO A 111 -10.00 -5.22 -13.38
N GLY A 112 -9.52 -6.28 -13.95
CA GLY A 112 -8.11 -6.50 -14.13
C GLY A 112 -7.40 -7.00 -12.89
#